data_700a90bb77e8311e23af74dab5b3d5af
#
_entry.id   700a90bb77e8311e23af74dab5b3d5af
#
_cell.length_a   1.000
_cell.length_b   1.000
_cell.length_c   1.000
_cell.angle_alpha   90.00
_cell.angle_beta   90.00
_cell.angle_gamma   90.00
#
_symmetry.space_group_name_H-M   'P 1'
#
loop_
_entity.id
_entity.type
_entity.pdbx_description
1 polymer ?
#
loop_
_entity_poly.entity_id
_entity_poly.type
_entity_poly.pdbx_seq_one_letter_code
_entity_poly.pdbx_strand_id
1 'polypeptide(L)'
;VSLHPSKDRRYRVTDPYLRFWLHLLGPSMDEIERGRGDLTLARIRENWTNWRGRAVEPVVREALARLLPDGHLPAARAVGGHWTRTNDVEIDVVGADRAPVAKELLFVGSVKWLEQSPFDRHDLAALLRHRAALTDRPIPVVAIARSGVDCGGLDAVYGPGDLLAAWPL
;
A
#
# COMPACT_ATOMS: atom_id res chain seq x y z
N VAL A 1 8.22 2.70 7.60
CA VAL A 1 8.33 2.89 9.06
C VAL A 1 8.96 1.64 9.66
N SER A 2 9.93 1.79 10.52
CA SER A 2 10.62 0.70 11.25
C SER A 2 10.37 0.85 12.75
N LEU A 3 10.41 -0.26 13.50
CA LEU A 3 10.35 -0.25 14.97
C LEU A 3 11.75 -0.24 15.61
N HIS A 4 12.75 -0.64 14.86
CA HIS A 4 14.13 -0.69 15.33
C HIS A 4 15.06 0.02 14.34
N PRO A 5 16.14 0.65 14.83
CA PRO A 5 17.18 1.15 13.96
C PRO A 5 17.76 0.00 13.13
N SER A 6 17.80 0.18 11.82
CA SER A 6 18.41 -0.77 10.89
C SER A 6 19.39 -0.07 9.97
N LYS A 7 20.48 -0.75 9.62
CA LYS A 7 21.38 -0.33 8.55
C LYS A 7 20.84 -0.68 7.17
N ASP A 8 19.83 -1.56 7.10
CA ASP A 8 19.21 -1.98 5.86
C ASP A 8 18.39 -0.82 5.28
N ARG A 9 18.66 -0.48 4.04
CA ARG A 9 17.94 0.56 3.29
C ARG A 9 17.38 -0.04 2.02
N ARG A 10 16.09 0.19 1.79
CA ARG A 10 15.46 -0.08 0.49
C ARG A 10 15.35 1.21 -0.29
N TYR A 11 15.83 1.18 -1.51
CA TYR A 11 15.66 2.27 -2.45
C TYR A 11 14.51 1.94 -3.39
N ARG A 12 13.71 2.94 -3.71
CA ARG A 12 12.59 2.81 -4.61
C ARG A 12 12.51 4.05 -5.49
N VAL A 13 12.26 3.83 -6.79
CA VAL A 13 11.89 4.93 -7.68
C VAL A 13 10.56 5.49 -7.21
N THR A 14 10.50 6.76 -6.89
CA THR A 14 9.28 7.43 -6.38
C THR A 14 8.35 7.85 -7.49
N ASP A 15 8.89 8.23 -8.64
CA ASP A 15 8.12 8.65 -9.80
C ASP A 15 7.34 7.45 -10.39
N PRO A 16 6.00 7.51 -10.47
CA PRO A 16 5.17 6.40 -10.93
C PRO A 16 5.33 6.13 -12.44
N TYR A 17 5.57 7.17 -13.25
CA TYR A 17 5.79 7.02 -14.69
C TYR A 17 7.13 6.32 -14.95
N LEU A 18 8.19 6.75 -14.29
CA LEU A 18 9.51 6.13 -14.42
C LEU A 18 9.48 4.66 -13.94
N ARG A 19 8.73 4.35 -12.89
CA ARG A 19 8.50 2.96 -12.45
C ARG A 19 7.79 2.14 -13.52
N PHE A 20 6.75 2.70 -14.13
CA PHE A 20 6.02 2.06 -15.22
C PHE A 20 6.94 1.82 -16.42
N TRP A 21 7.68 2.84 -16.80
CA TRP A 21 8.62 2.76 -17.92
C TRP A 21 9.69 1.69 -17.71
N LEU A 22 10.39 1.74 -16.56
CA LEU A 22 11.46 0.79 -16.23
C LEU A 22 10.97 -0.67 -16.12
N HIS A 23 9.74 -0.86 -15.68
CA HIS A 23 9.20 -2.20 -15.46
C HIS A 23 8.56 -2.82 -16.70
N LEU A 24 7.90 -2.03 -17.51
CA LEU A 24 7.03 -2.52 -18.59
C LEU A 24 7.48 -2.08 -19.99
N LEU A 25 7.85 -0.82 -20.17
CA LEU A 25 8.20 -0.29 -21.50
C LEU A 25 9.69 -0.49 -21.83
N GLY A 26 10.59 -0.09 -20.94
CA GLY A 26 12.04 -0.15 -21.18
C GLY A 26 12.53 -1.53 -21.63
N PRO A 27 12.14 -2.64 -20.97
CA PRO A 27 12.51 -3.98 -21.40
C PRO A 27 11.94 -4.41 -22.75
N SER A 28 10.96 -3.66 -23.27
CA SER A 28 10.24 -3.98 -24.51
C SER A 28 10.58 -3.02 -25.67
N MET A 29 11.55 -2.14 -25.50
CA MET A 29 11.88 -1.12 -26.52
C MET A 29 12.17 -1.72 -27.88
N ASP A 30 12.94 -2.81 -27.95
CA ASP A 30 13.25 -3.50 -29.19
C ASP A 30 12.02 -3.98 -29.96
N GLU A 31 10.98 -4.44 -29.25
CA GLU A 31 9.71 -4.86 -29.86
C GLU A 31 8.94 -3.63 -30.38
N ILE A 32 8.91 -2.56 -29.62
CA ILE A 32 8.24 -1.32 -29.99
C ILE A 32 8.88 -0.70 -31.23
N GLU A 33 10.21 -0.64 -31.28
CA GLU A 33 10.97 -0.11 -32.40
C GLU A 33 10.80 -0.92 -33.70
N ARG A 34 10.59 -2.24 -33.57
CA ARG A 34 10.23 -3.12 -34.69
C ARG A 34 8.76 -3.05 -35.10
N GLY A 35 7.96 -2.15 -34.52
CA GLY A 35 6.54 -2.03 -34.79
C GLY A 35 5.67 -3.11 -34.15
N ARG A 36 6.20 -3.88 -33.19
CA ARG A 36 5.49 -4.95 -32.47
C ARG A 36 5.02 -4.51 -31.08
N GLY A 37 4.53 -3.28 -30.96
CA GLY A 37 3.94 -2.77 -29.74
C GLY A 37 2.67 -3.55 -29.28
N ASP A 38 2.08 -4.34 -30.17
CA ASP A 38 1.00 -5.28 -29.86
C ASP A 38 1.41 -6.31 -28.80
N LEU A 39 2.62 -6.87 -28.90
CA LEU A 39 3.19 -7.84 -27.95
C LEU A 39 3.44 -7.18 -26.59
N THR A 40 4.02 -5.99 -26.62
CA THR A 40 4.24 -5.20 -25.39
C THR A 40 2.92 -4.89 -24.68
N LEU A 41 1.90 -4.47 -25.43
CA LEU A 41 0.58 -4.16 -24.86
C LEU A 41 -0.09 -5.40 -24.23
N ALA A 42 0.01 -6.57 -24.88
CA ALA A 42 -0.49 -7.82 -24.33
C ALA A 42 0.16 -8.13 -22.97
N ARG A 43 1.48 -8.03 -22.89
CA ARG A 43 2.27 -8.24 -21.65
C ARG A 43 1.91 -7.24 -20.55
N ILE A 44 1.69 -5.97 -20.91
CA ILE A 44 1.22 -4.95 -19.97
C ILE A 44 -0.13 -5.34 -19.39
N ARG A 45 -1.08 -5.78 -20.22
CA ARG A 45 -2.43 -6.18 -19.77
C ARG A 45 -2.37 -7.37 -18.81
N GLU A 46 -1.57 -8.38 -19.10
CA GLU A 46 -1.38 -9.54 -18.23
C GLU A 46 -0.81 -9.15 -16.84
N ASN A 47 0.11 -8.21 -16.80
CA ASN A 47 0.79 -7.80 -15.56
C ASN A 47 0.14 -6.58 -14.87
N TRP A 48 -0.86 -5.96 -15.48
CA TRP A 48 -1.44 -4.70 -15.05
C TRP A 48 -1.97 -4.73 -13.61
N THR A 49 -2.70 -5.77 -13.24
CA THR A 49 -3.30 -5.90 -11.92
C THR A 49 -2.24 -5.94 -10.82
N ASN A 50 -1.18 -6.72 -11.02
CA ASN A 50 -0.09 -6.85 -10.06
C ASN A 50 0.73 -5.56 -9.97
N TRP A 51 1.02 -4.94 -11.11
CA TRP A 51 1.76 -3.68 -11.15
C TRP A 51 0.97 -2.56 -10.46
N ARG A 52 -0.31 -2.42 -10.79
CA ARG A 52 -1.20 -1.40 -10.24
C ARG A 52 -1.38 -1.54 -8.72
N GLY A 53 -1.54 -2.76 -8.21
CA GLY A 53 -1.63 -3.02 -6.77
C GLY A 53 -0.47 -2.40 -5.99
N ARG A 54 0.76 -2.59 -6.50
CA ARG A 54 1.96 -1.99 -5.89
C ARG A 54 2.12 -0.49 -6.19
N ALA A 55 1.63 -0.04 -7.32
CA ALA A 55 1.73 1.36 -7.72
C ALA A 55 0.82 2.28 -6.90
N VAL A 56 -0.32 1.77 -6.44
CA VAL A 56 -1.29 2.55 -5.66
C VAL A 56 -0.86 2.77 -4.20
N GLU A 57 -0.08 1.87 -3.61
CA GLU A 57 0.31 1.96 -2.20
C GLU A 57 0.89 3.33 -1.77
N PRO A 58 1.83 3.95 -2.53
CA PRO A 58 2.33 5.28 -2.18
C PRO A 58 1.23 6.35 -2.20
N VAL A 59 0.29 6.25 -3.15
CA VAL A 59 -0.84 7.17 -3.27
C VAL A 59 -1.77 7.02 -2.07
N VAL A 60 -2.06 5.79 -1.66
CA VAL A 60 -2.84 5.48 -0.45
C VAL A 60 -2.19 6.09 0.78
N ARG A 61 -0.88 5.88 0.96
CA ARG A 61 -0.15 6.42 2.12
C ARG A 61 -0.17 7.93 2.16
N GLU A 62 0.01 8.58 1.03
CA GLU A 62 -0.07 10.05 0.90
C GLU A 62 -1.49 10.56 1.17
N ALA A 63 -2.53 9.88 0.64
CA ALA A 63 -3.91 10.21 0.91
C ALA A 63 -4.22 10.17 2.41
N LEU A 64 -3.88 9.07 3.08
CA LEU A 64 -4.09 8.94 4.52
C LEU A 64 -3.29 9.96 5.33
N ALA A 65 -2.05 10.27 4.92
CA ALA A 65 -1.26 11.30 5.59
C ALA A 65 -1.90 12.69 5.52
N ARG A 66 -2.69 12.97 4.49
CA ARG A 66 -3.42 14.24 4.31
C ARG A 66 -4.78 14.25 5.00
N LEU A 67 -5.49 13.12 5.01
CA LEU A 67 -6.84 13.01 5.55
C LEU A 67 -6.87 12.93 7.08
N LEU A 68 -5.84 12.37 7.70
CA LEU A 68 -5.86 12.10 9.15
C LEU A 68 -5.50 13.33 9.99
N PRO A 69 -6.17 13.52 11.16
CA PRO A 69 -7.21 12.66 11.74
C PRO A 69 -8.57 12.84 11.08
N ASP A 70 -9.38 11.78 10.99
CA ASP A 70 -10.68 11.83 10.29
C ASP A 70 -11.89 11.35 11.14
N GLY A 71 -11.72 11.16 12.41
CA GLY A 71 -12.76 10.65 13.32
C GLY A 71 -12.72 9.13 13.53
N HIS A 72 -12.06 8.37 12.66
CA HIS A 72 -11.83 6.93 12.80
C HIS A 72 -10.41 6.63 13.26
N LEU A 73 -9.45 7.34 12.71
CA LEU A 73 -8.03 7.16 13.00
C LEU A 73 -7.40 8.41 13.61
N PRO A 74 -6.43 8.22 14.51
CA PRO A 74 -5.69 9.33 15.11
C PRO A 74 -4.77 10.00 14.10
N ALA A 75 -4.36 11.23 14.41
CA ALA A 75 -3.30 11.92 13.69
C ALA A 75 -2.01 11.10 13.74
N ALA A 76 -1.42 10.84 12.58
CA ALA A 76 -0.13 10.19 12.47
C ALA A 76 0.88 11.16 11.83
N ARG A 77 2.05 11.33 12.46
CA ARG A 77 3.13 12.16 11.90
C ARG A 77 3.85 11.49 10.74
N ALA A 78 3.72 10.17 10.65
CA ALA A 78 4.25 9.38 9.55
C ALA A 78 3.26 8.30 9.14
N VAL A 79 2.97 8.23 7.85
CA VAL A 79 2.23 7.13 7.23
C VAL A 79 3.16 6.44 6.23
N GLY A 80 3.39 5.15 6.40
CA GLY A 80 4.34 4.40 5.56
C GLY A 80 4.01 2.93 5.51
N GLY A 81 4.83 2.14 4.85
CA GLY A 81 4.78 0.68 4.94
C GLY A 81 5.77 0.17 5.98
N HIS A 82 5.56 -1.06 6.41
CA HIS A 82 6.49 -1.82 7.24
C HIS A 82 6.85 -3.13 6.57
N TRP A 83 8.09 -3.55 6.72
CA TRP A 83 8.58 -4.84 6.28
C TRP A 83 9.74 -5.29 7.17
N THR A 84 9.83 -6.59 7.39
CA THR A 84 10.96 -7.22 8.07
C THR A 84 12.06 -7.58 7.07
N ARG A 85 13.27 -7.78 7.55
CA ARG A 85 14.41 -8.18 6.71
C ARG A 85 14.16 -9.52 6.00
N THR A 86 13.48 -10.44 6.65
CA THR A 86 13.11 -11.76 6.15
C THR A 86 11.87 -11.74 5.25
N ASN A 87 11.18 -10.61 5.14
CA ASN A 87 9.90 -10.45 4.43
C ASN A 87 8.76 -11.37 4.94
N ASP A 88 8.85 -11.86 6.13
CA ASP A 88 7.81 -12.66 6.79
C ASP A 88 6.68 -11.80 7.37
N VAL A 89 6.95 -10.52 7.64
CA VAL A 89 5.94 -9.52 8.00
C VAL A 89 6.04 -8.35 7.04
N GLU A 90 4.98 -8.14 6.26
CA GLU A 90 4.82 -6.97 5.40
C GLU A 90 3.44 -6.36 5.67
N ILE A 91 3.42 -5.05 5.93
CA ILE A 91 2.19 -4.28 6.16
C ILE A 91 2.22 -3.08 5.23
N ASP A 92 1.19 -2.96 4.41
CA ASP A 92 1.12 -1.94 3.35
C ASP A 92 1.06 -0.52 3.91
N VAL A 93 0.33 -0.36 5.02
CA VAL A 93 0.09 0.95 5.66
C VAL A 93 0.32 0.86 7.16
N VAL A 94 1.15 1.74 7.68
CA VAL A 94 1.42 1.91 9.11
C VAL A 94 1.38 3.38 9.44
N GLY A 95 0.52 3.77 10.36
CA GLY A 95 0.53 5.08 11.00
C GLY A 95 1.41 5.09 12.24
N ALA A 96 2.26 6.09 12.38
CA ALA A 96 3.22 6.19 13.48
C ALA A 96 3.43 7.62 13.99
N ASP A 97 3.99 7.72 15.20
CA ASP A 97 4.37 9.00 15.82
C ASP A 97 5.51 9.70 15.07
N ARG A 98 6.35 8.94 14.34
CA ARG A 98 7.49 9.44 13.57
C ARG A 98 8.06 8.41 12.60
N ALA A 99 8.92 8.89 11.69
CA ALA A 99 9.74 8.07 10.78
C ALA A 99 11.20 8.55 10.83
N PRO A 100 12.19 7.75 10.41
CA PRO A 100 12.07 6.38 9.89
C PRO A 100 11.84 5.31 10.97
N VAL A 101 12.19 5.59 12.23
CA VAL A 101 12.05 4.68 13.37
C VAL A 101 10.97 5.20 14.29
N ALA A 102 9.85 4.49 14.35
CA ALA A 102 8.73 4.81 15.22
C ALA A 102 9.03 4.42 16.67
N LYS A 103 8.56 5.23 17.59
CA LYS A 103 8.45 4.87 19.00
C LYS A 103 7.09 4.22 19.29
N GLU A 104 6.08 4.67 18.56
CA GLU A 104 4.70 4.23 18.74
C GLU A 104 4.02 4.02 17.39
N LEU A 105 3.36 2.85 17.24
CA LEU A 105 2.44 2.59 16.15
C LEU A 105 1.03 3.01 16.56
N LEU A 106 0.33 3.67 15.65
CA LEU A 106 -0.98 4.26 15.88
C LEU A 106 -2.10 3.46 15.20
N PHE A 107 -1.83 2.88 14.05
CA PHE A 107 -2.72 1.96 13.32
C PHE A 107 -1.93 1.16 12.29
N VAL A 108 -2.52 0.08 11.81
CA VAL A 108 -2.01 -0.72 10.67
C VAL A 108 -3.10 -0.96 9.65
N GLY A 109 -2.71 -1.11 8.39
CA GLY A 109 -3.66 -1.32 7.31
C GLY A 109 -3.11 -2.17 6.17
N SER A 110 -4.03 -2.75 5.41
CA SER A 110 -3.70 -3.48 4.18
C SER A 110 -4.46 -2.93 2.99
N VAL A 111 -3.83 -2.97 1.82
CA VAL A 111 -4.34 -2.45 0.55
C VAL A 111 -4.76 -3.60 -0.36
N LYS A 112 -6.06 -3.73 -0.59
CA LYS A 112 -6.65 -4.67 -1.55
C LYS A 112 -7.13 -3.92 -2.79
N TRP A 113 -6.29 -3.80 -3.83
CA TRP A 113 -6.60 -2.98 -5.00
C TRP A 113 -7.03 -3.83 -6.21
N LEU A 114 -7.93 -4.79 -5.98
CA LEU A 114 -8.51 -5.66 -7.00
C LEU A 114 -9.89 -5.16 -7.43
N GLU A 115 -10.27 -5.40 -8.69
CA GLU A 115 -11.54 -4.89 -9.25
C GLU A 115 -12.75 -5.71 -8.85
N GLN A 116 -12.57 -7.02 -8.64
CA GLN A 116 -13.66 -7.97 -8.43
C GLN A 116 -13.50 -8.79 -7.14
N SER A 117 -12.55 -8.41 -6.29
CA SER A 117 -12.29 -9.13 -5.04
C SER A 117 -12.27 -8.13 -3.90
N PRO A 118 -13.31 -8.09 -3.07
CA PRO A 118 -13.33 -7.25 -1.88
C PRO A 118 -12.28 -7.72 -0.86
N PHE A 119 -11.99 -6.89 0.10
CA PHE A 119 -11.20 -7.26 1.26
C PHE A 119 -12.03 -8.20 2.15
N ASP A 120 -11.53 -9.39 2.42
CA ASP A 120 -12.28 -10.45 3.08
C ASP A 120 -11.70 -10.86 4.44
N ARG A 121 -12.30 -11.89 5.07
CA ARG A 121 -11.85 -12.43 6.37
C ARG A 121 -10.43 -12.99 6.32
N HIS A 122 -10.00 -13.51 5.18
CA HIS A 122 -8.64 -14.04 5.03
C HIS A 122 -7.61 -12.91 5.05
N ASP A 123 -7.89 -11.81 4.33
CA ASP A 123 -7.08 -10.61 4.33
C ASP A 123 -6.99 -10.01 5.75
N LEU A 124 -8.14 -9.92 6.46
CA LEU A 124 -8.18 -9.46 7.83
C LEU A 124 -7.35 -10.34 8.77
N ALA A 125 -7.49 -11.66 8.66
CA ALA A 125 -6.72 -12.60 9.50
C ALA A 125 -5.20 -12.46 9.26
N ALA A 126 -4.78 -12.22 8.01
CA ALA A 126 -3.39 -11.94 7.69
C ALA A 126 -2.91 -10.63 8.34
N LEU A 127 -3.69 -9.54 8.20
CA LEU A 127 -3.37 -8.25 8.80
C LEU A 127 -3.27 -8.33 10.33
N LEU A 128 -4.19 -9.04 10.99
CA LEU A 128 -4.16 -9.25 12.46
C LEU A 128 -2.93 -10.03 12.91
N ARG A 129 -2.52 -11.06 12.17
CA ARG A 129 -1.27 -11.79 12.46
C ARG A 129 -0.05 -10.88 12.33
N HIS A 130 0.02 -10.07 11.28
CA HIS A 130 1.12 -9.14 11.09
C HIS A 130 1.13 -8.04 12.16
N ARG A 131 -0.05 -7.52 12.56
CA ARG A 131 -0.15 -6.59 13.69
C ARG A 131 0.40 -7.20 14.97
N ALA A 132 -0.01 -8.43 15.31
CA ALA A 132 0.44 -9.12 16.52
C ALA A 132 1.95 -9.38 16.55
N ALA A 133 2.58 -9.54 15.37
CA ALA A 133 4.04 -9.65 15.27
C ALA A 133 4.77 -8.32 15.51
N LEU A 134 4.07 -7.18 15.41
CA LEU A 134 4.66 -5.85 15.60
C LEU A 134 4.41 -5.25 17.00
N THR A 135 3.26 -5.54 17.58
CA THR A 135 2.85 -4.92 18.85
C THR A 135 1.76 -5.73 19.55
N ASP A 136 1.88 -5.83 20.87
CA ASP A 136 0.83 -6.41 21.74
C ASP A 136 -0.31 -5.40 22.01
N ARG A 137 -0.15 -4.16 21.62
CA ARG A 137 -1.18 -3.12 21.81
C ARG A 137 -2.32 -3.30 20.83
N PRO A 138 -3.57 -3.12 21.27
CA PRO A 138 -4.75 -3.17 20.42
C PRO A 138 -4.89 -1.87 19.59
N ILE A 139 -3.98 -1.68 18.62
CA ILE A 139 -4.07 -0.53 17.71
C ILE A 139 -5.08 -0.82 16.59
N PRO A 140 -5.74 0.24 16.04
CA PRO A 140 -6.71 0.12 14.96
C PRO A 140 -6.19 -0.63 13.75
N VAL A 141 -7.09 -1.40 13.12
CA VAL A 141 -6.87 -2.10 11.86
C VAL A 141 -7.77 -1.54 10.76
N VAL A 142 -7.20 -1.24 9.61
CA VAL A 142 -7.92 -0.60 8.51
C VAL A 142 -7.75 -1.36 7.21
N ALA A 143 -8.81 -1.35 6.39
CA ALA A 143 -8.76 -1.83 5.03
C ALA A 143 -8.82 -0.67 4.05
N ILE A 144 -7.96 -0.69 3.05
CA ILE A 144 -8.03 0.19 1.89
C ILE A 144 -8.36 -0.68 0.69
N ALA A 145 -9.63 -0.62 0.24
CA ALA A 145 -10.13 -1.59 -0.72
C ALA A 145 -10.82 -0.92 -1.91
N ARG A 146 -10.42 -1.34 -3.14
CA ARG A 146 -11.04 -0.81 -4.36
C ARG A 146 -12.48 -1.30 -4.56
N SER A 147 -12.75 -2.55 -4.24
CA SER A 147 -14.05 -3.22 -4.47
C SER A 147 -14.86 -3.38 -3.17
N GLY A 148 -14.50 -2.61 -2.12
CA GLY A 148 -15.18 -2.69 -0.83
C GLY A 148 -14.68 -3.83 0.06
N VAL A 149 -15.42 -4.09 1.13
CA VAL A 149 -15.07 -5.03 2.19
C VAL A 149 -16.20 -6.01 2.41
N ASP A 150 -15.88 -7.29 2.57
CA ASP A 150 -16.81 -8.39 2.86
C ASP A 150 -16.43 -9.09 4.19
N CYS A 151 -16.15 -8.32 5.22
CA CYS A 151 -15.92 -8.81 6.57
C CYS A 151 -16.15 -7.70 7.60
N GLY A 152 -16.45 -8.08 8.85
CA GLY A 152 -16.46 -7.17 9.99
C GLY A 152 -15.14 -7.19 10.75
N GLY A 153 -15.00 -6.30 11.76
CA GLY A 153 -13.82 -6.28 12.64
C GLY A 153 -12.69 -5.33 12.21
N LEU A 154 -13.00 -4.41 11.30
CA LEU A 154 -12.14 -3.29 10.91
C LEU A 154 -12.57 -2.02 11.67
N ASP A 155 -11.61 -1.19 12.05
CA ASP A 155 -11.86 0.10 12.71
C ASP A 155 -12.17 1.21 11.69
N ALA A 156 -11.61 1.10 10.48
CA ALA A 156 -11.91 2.00 9.36
C ALA A 156 -11.77 1.28 8.01
N VAL A 157 -12.51 1.79 7.02
CA VAL A 157 -12.46 1.33 5.63
C VAL A 157 -12.38 2.54 4.72
N TYR A 158 -11.46 2.51 3.76
CA TYR A 158 -11.31 3.57 2.75
C TYR A 158 -11.42 2.98 1.35
N GLY A 159 -12.30 3.57 0.55
CA GLY A 159 -12.44 3.29 -0.86
C GLY A 159 -11.76 4.34 -1.73
N PRO A 160 -11.83 4.20 -3.08
CA PRO A 160 -11.26 5.19 -4.01
C PRO A 160 -11.79 6.61 -3.81
N GLY A 161 -13.10 6.75 -3.51
CA GLY A 161 -13.74 8.05 -3.28
C GLY A 161 -13.18 8.77 -2.06
N ASP A 162 -12.99 8.03 -0.95
CA ASP A 162 -12.43 8.58 0.28
C ASP A 162 -11.00 9.06 0.07
N LEU A 163 -10.20 8.29 -0.66
CA LEU A 163 -8.81 8.66 -0.95
C LEU A 163 -8.73 9.91 -1.84
N LEU A 164 -9.62 10.07 -2.81
CA LEU A 164 -9.65 11.25 -3.68
C LEU A 164 -9.94 12.53 -2.92
N ALA A 165 -10.67 12.48 -1.81
CA ALA A 165 -10.93 13.63 -0.95
C ALA A 165 -9.64 14.25 -0.34
N ALA A 166 -8.52 13.52 -0.36
CA ALA A 166 -7.22 14.04 0.06
C ALA A 166 -6.65 15.14 -0.87
N TRP A 167 -7.20 15.28 -2.08
CA TRP A 167 -6.81 16.28 -3.07
C TRP A 167 -8.05 17.09 -3.52
N PRO A 168 -8.49 18.07 -2.71
CA PRO A 168 -9.59 18.93 -3.12
C PRO A 168 -9.21 19.70 -4.40
N LEU A 169 -10.15 19.77 -5.33
CA LEU A 169 -10.03 20.50 -6.60
C LEU A 169 -10.05 22.02 -6.35
#